data_6d899414dddf0f9f2afc14f436f5708f
#
_entry.id   6d899414dddf0f9f2afc14f436f5708f
#
_cell.length_a   1.000
_cell.length_b   1.000
_cell.length_c   1.000
_cell.angle_alpha   90.00
_cell.angle_beta   90.00
_cell.angle_gamma   90.00
#
_symmetry.space_group_name_H-M   'P 1'
#
loop_
_entity.id
_entity.type
_entity.pdbx_description
1 polymer ?
#
loop_
_entity_poly.entity_id
_entity_poly.type
_entity_poly.pdbx_seq_one_letter_code
_entity_poly.pdbx_strand_id
1 'polypeptide(L)'
;LALQNVKDLVNIIKWNNEMGIKLFRMSSQIFPWMSYYQLDELPDYEAICDYLYMAGSEADGKQRLTFHPGHFNVLGSPNPTVVNKTIKELNQHSEIMNIMGLSRTHYNKINIHIGGAYGDKQATLDRWINNYHKLNFSTQERLTVENDDKASMFSVKELYEGIYKKIGVPIVFDFYHHKFCTGGLTEQ
;
A
#
# COMPACT_ATOMS: atom_id res chain seq x y z
N LEU A 1 11.15 16.34 11.64
CA LEU A 1 9.96 15.49 11.71
C LEU A 1 10.23 14.10 11.11
N ALA A 2 10.70 14.00 9.87
CA ALA A 2 10.96 12.70 9.19
C ALA A 2 11.91 11.81 10.01
N LEU A 3 13.07 12.32 10.43
CA LEU A 3 14.02 11.59 11.26
C LEU A 3 13.39 11.14 12.61
N GLN A 4 12.55 11.97 13.23
CA GLN A 4 11.88 11.57 14.46
C GLN A 4 10.88 10.43 14.22
N ASN A 5 10.12 10.49 13.13
CA ASN A 5 9.15 9.44 12.79
C ASN A 5 9.82 8.06 12.61
N VAL A 6 11.02 8.00 11.99
CA VAL A 6 11.72 6.71 11.83
C VAL A 6 12.35 6.21 13.14
N LYS A 7 12.78 7.11 14.03
CA LYS A 7 13.19 6.75 15.40
C LYS A 7 12.03 6.15 16.19
N ASP A 8 10.87 6.78 16.10
CA ASP A 8 9.65 6.31 16.75
C ASP A 8 9.19 4.97 16.15
N LEU A 9 9.33 4.77 14.83
CA LEU A 9 9.06 3.48 14.19
C LEU A 9 9.91 2.35 14.79
N VAL A 10 11.22 2.56 14.98
CA VAL A 10 12.10 1.56 15.64
C VAL A 10 11.60 1.22 17.03
N ASN A 11 11.24 2.25 17.83
CA ASN A 11 10.74 2.04 19.19
C ASN A 11 9.41 1.27 19.21
N ILE A 12 8.49 1.60 18.28
CA ILE A 12 7.21 0.88 18.15
C ILE A 12 7.45 -0.59 17.79
N ILE A 13 8.35 -0.88 16.84
CA ILE A 13 8.65 -2.26 16.44
C ILE A 13 9.26 -3.04 17.59
N LYS A 14 10.18 -2.46 18.36
CA LYS A 14 10.75 -3.09 19.57
C LYS A 14 9.68 -3.39 20.59
N TRP A 15 8.84 -2.42 20.91
CA TRP A 15 7.72 -2.61 21.84
C TRP A 15 6.75 -3.70 21.34
N ASN A 16 6.41 -3.71 20.06
CA ASN A 16 5.59 -4.75 19.48
C ASN A 16 6.21 -6.15 19.64
N ASN A 17 7.54 -6.28 19.49
CA ASN A 17 8.24 -7.54 19.72
C ASN A 17 8.11 -8.02 21.16
N GLU A 18 8.27 -7.10 22.13
CA GLU A 18 8.12 -7.38 23.56
C GLU A 18 6.70 -7.83 23.91
N MET A 19 5.70 -7.19 23.26
CA MET A 19 4.27 -7.50 23.46
C MET A 19 3.78 -8.69 22.62
N GLY A 20 4.65 -9.32 21.83
CA GLY A 20 4.30 -10.47 21.00
C GLY A 20 3.40 -10.14 19.79
N ILE A 21 3.31 -8.88 19.38
CA ILE A 21 2.53 -8.44 18.21
C ILE A 21 3.25 -8.86 16.93
N LYS A 22 2.57 -9.65 16.09
CA LYS A 22 3.15 -10.28 14.89
C LYS A 22 2.87 -9.56 13.58
N LEU A 23 1.98 -8.59 13.57
CA LEU A 23 1.62 -7.79 12.39
C LEU A 23 1.53 -6.32 12.78
N PHE A 24 2.19 -5.46 12.02
CA PHE A 24 2.09 -4.02 12.21
C PHE A 24 1.89 -3.32 10.85
N ARG A 25 0.82 -2.52 10.76
CA ARG A 25 0.57 -1.64 9.64
C ARG A 25 1.22 -0.29 9.93
N MET A 26 2.34 -0.02 9.25
CA MET A 26 3.08 1.23 9.36
C MET A 26 2.23 2.41 8.87
N SER A 27 2.43 3.57 9.45
CA SER A 27 1.75 4.79 9.01
C SER A 27 2.15 5.14 7.57
N SER A 28 1.17 5.30 6.69
CA SER A 28 1.40 5.80 5.33
C SER A 28 1.88 7.26 5.29
N GLN A 29 1.81 7.96 6.42
CA GLN A 29 2.30 9.34 6.58
C GLN A 29 3.60 9.42 7.39
N ILE A 30 4.38 8.33 7.41
CA ILE A 30 5.70 8.32 8.06
C ILE A 30 6.59 9.46 7.55
N PHE A 31 6.47 9.78 6.26
CA PHE A 31 7.04 10.97 5.62
C PHE A 31 5.90 11.84 5.09
N PRO A 32 5.41 12.82 5.88
CA PRO A 32 4.31 13.68 5.44
C PRO A 32 4.60 14.37 4.12
N TRP A 33 3.60 14.41 3.24
CA TRP A 33 3.68 15.08 1.93
C TRP A 33 4.74 14.47 0.98
N MET A 34 5.12 13.20 1.15
CA MET A 34 6.20 12.58 0.40
C MET A 34 5.97 12.57 -1.11
N SER A 35 4.75 12.71 -1.61
CA SER A 35 4.46 12.87 -3.05
C SER A 35 5.01 14.17 -3.66
N TYR A 36 5.47 15.13 -2.83
CA TYR A 36 6.00 16.43 -3.28
C TYR A 36 7.52 16.52 -3.33
N TYR A 37 8.25 15.56 -2.74
CA TYR A 37 9.72 15.52 -2.72
C TYR A 37 10.23 14.09 -2.96
N GLN A 38 11.52 13.91 -3.18
CA GLN A 38 12.18 12.61 -3.15
C GLN A 38 12.75 12.37 -1.74
N LEU A 39 12.87 11.10 -1.32
CA LEU A 39 13.38 10.80 0.03
C LEU A 39 14.81 11.28 0.25
N ASP A 40 15.64 11.22 -0.78
CA ASP A 40 17.04 11.67 -0.78
C ASP A 40 17.23 13.20 -0.73
N GLU A 41 16.15 13.97 -0.93
CA GLU A 41 16.12 15.42 -0.72
C GLU A 41 15.98 15.83 0.76
N LEU A 42 15.71 14.86 1.65
CA LEU A 42 15.58 15.14 3.08
C LEU A 42 16.94 15.44 3.71
N PRO A 43 17.07 16.49 4.53
CA PRO A 43 18.37 16.89 5.12
C PRO A 43 19.08 15.79 5.92
N ASP A 44 18.32 14.90 6.55
CA ASP A 44 18.82 13.82 7.42
C ASP A 44 18.75 12.45 6.70
N TYR A 45 18.80 12.41 5.36
CA TYR A 45 18.52 11.21 4.57
C TYR A 45 19.35 9.99 4.98
N GLU A 46 20.68 10.14 5.18
CA GLU A 46 21.54 9.04 5.61
C GLU A 46 21.11 8.46 6.96
N ALA A 47 20.88 9.33 7.95
CA ALA A 47 20.38 8.89 9.26
C ALA A 47 18.98 8.27 9.18
N ILE A 48 18.09 8.76 8.30
CA ILE A 48 16.79 8.16 8.04
C ILE A 48 16.95 6.75 7.49
N CYS A 49 17.85 6.53 6.53
CA CYS A 49 18.12 5.20 5.98
C CYS A 49 18.64 4.24 7.05
N ASP A 50 19.54 4.68 7.93
CA ASP A 50 20.06 3.87 9.03
C ASP A 50 18.94 3.42 9.99
N TYR A 51 18.05 4.33 10.38
CA TYR A 51 16.91 4.00 11.24
C TYR A 51 15.88 3.13 10.54
N LEU A 52 15.63 3.31 9.25
CA LEU A 52 14.75 2.43 8.48
C LEU A 52 15.34 1.01 8.41
N TYR A 53 16.62 0.87 8.11
CA TYR A 53 17.31 -0.42 8.12
C TYR A 53 17.26 -1.08 9.49
N MET A 54 17.50 -0.32 10.57
CA MET A 54 17.36 -0.80 11.94
C MET A 54 15.92 -1.30 12.22
N ALA A 55 14.91 -0.56 11.80
CA ALA A 55 13.51 -0.94 11.96
C ALA A 55 13.19 -2.27 11.25
N GLY A 56 13.68 -2.44 10.03
CA GLY A 56 13.54 -3.69 9.28
C GLY A 56 14.22 -4.87 9.97
N SER A 57 15.47 -4.67 10.44
CA SER A 57 16.24 -5.69 11.17
C SER A 57 15.56 -6.11 12.49
N GLU A 58 14.98 -5.15 13.22
CA GLU A 58 14.22 -5.47 14.46
C GLU A 58 12.95 -6.27 14.18
N ALA A 59 12.33 -6.08 13.00
CA ALA A 59 11.12 -6.80 12.61
C ALA A 59 11.40 -8.20 12.04
N ASP A 60 12.63 -8.45 11.56
CA ASP A 60 12.97 -9.67 10.82
C ASP A 60 12.70 -10.95 11.65
N GLY A 61 11.97 -11.88 11.04
CA GLY A 61 11.52 -13.11 11.67
C GLY A 61 10.53 -12.94 12.84
N LYS A 62 10.19 -11.72 13.25
CA LYS A 62 9.37 -11.41 14.43
C LYS A 62 8.03 -10.79 14.06
N GLN A 63 8.02 -9.83 13.14
CA GLN A 63 6.84 -9.07 12.73
C GLN A 63 6.69 -8.99 11.21
N ARG A 64 5.46 -9.08 10.76
CA ARG A 64 5.06 -8.70 9.40
C ARG A 64 4.77 -7.21 9.34
N LEU A 65 5.48 -6.47 8.49
CA LEU A 65 5.26 -5.04 8.27
C LEU A 65 4.53 -4.80 6.94
N THR A 66 3.54 -3.91 6.95
CA THR A 66 2.72 -3.59 5.79
C THR A 66 2.42 -2.09 5.73
N PHE A 67 2.05 -1.61 4.53
CA PHE A 67 1.44 -0.29 4.34
C PHE A 67 0.00 -0.40 3.86
N HIS A 68 -0.79 0.60 4.21
CA HIS A 68 -2.10 0.87 3.60
C HIS A 68 -2.19 2.37 3.32
N PRO A 69 -1.69 2.82 2.14
CA PRO A 69 -1.77 4.21 1.73
C PRO A 69 -3.19 4.76 1.78
N GLY A 70 -3.30 6.06 2.04
CA GLY A 70 -4.60 6.72 2.17
C GLY A 70 -5.45 6.62 0.91
N HIS A 71 -6.76 6.79 1.07
CA HIS A 71 -7.78 6.67 0.01
C HIS A 71 -7.61 7.65 -1.18
N PHE A 72 -6.67 8.59 -1.10
CA PHE A 72 -6.30 9.47 -2.22
C PHE A 72 -5.38 8.79 -3.24
N ASN A 73 -4.81 7.64 -2.91
CA ASN A 73 -3.96 6.84 -3.79
C ASN A 73 -4.82 5.99 -4.73
N VAL A 74 -5.21 6.56 -5.86
CA VAL A 74 -6.17 5.99 -6.80
C VAL A 74 -5.58 5.85 -8.21
N LEU A 75 -5.08 4.66 -8.56
CA LEU A 75 -4.55 4.35 -9.89
C LEU A 75 -5.63 4.38 -10.98
N GLY A 76 -6.90 4.17 -10.63
CA GLY A 76 -8.04 4.19 -11.56
C GLY A 76 -8.57 5.59 -11.91
N SER A 77 -7.98 6.66 -11.36
CA SER A 77 -8.43 8.04 -11.61
C SER A 77 -8.35 8.42 -13.10
N PRO A 78 -9.35 9.13 -13.64
CA PRO A 78 -9.26 9.73 -14.97
C PRO A 78 -8.36 10.97 -15.01
N ASN A 79 -7.96 11.52 -13.85
CA ASN A 79 -7.10 12.69 -13.75
C ASN A 79 -5.61 12.29 -13.73
N PRO A 80 -4.82 12.61 -14.78
CA PRO A 80 -3.41 12.21 -14.84
C PRO A 80 -2.55 12.80 -13.73
N THR A 81 -2.86 13.99 -13.23
CA THR A 81 -2.12 14.58 -12.09
C THR A 81 -2.30 13.76 -10.82
N VAL A 82 -3.51 13.25 -10.55
CA VAL A 82 -3.78 12.36 -9.41
C VAL A 82 -3.03 11.05 -9.59
N VAL A 83 -3.09 10.46 -10.78
CA VAL A 83 -2.39 9.20 -11.09
C VAL A 83 -0.88 9.35 -10.89
N ASN A 84 -0.26 10.41 -11.41
CA ASN A 84 1.19 10.63 -11.29
C ASN A 84 1.62 10.78 -9.82
N LYS A 85 0.85 11.50 -8.99
CA LYS A 85 1.10 11.59 -7.54
C LYS A 85 0.96 10.23 -6.86
N THR A 86 -0.08 9.47 -7.22
CA THR A 86 -0.30 8.12 -6.69
C THR A 86 0.88 7.19 -7.02
N ILE A 87 1.33 7.18 -8.29
CA ILE A 87 2.48 6.36 -8.71
C ILE A 87 3.73 6.74 -7.91
N LYS A 88 4.01 8.04 -7.77
CA LYS A 88 5.15 8.52 -6.99
C LYS A 88 5.06 8.05 -5.54
N GLU A 89 3.92 8.25 -4.89
CA GLU A 89 3.72 7.89 -3.48
C GLU A 89 3.82 6.38 -3.24
N LEU A 90 3.23 5.55 -4.11
CA LEU A 90 3.33 4.10 -4.00
C LEU A 90 4.76 3.61 -4.20
N ASN A 91 5.50 4.18 -5.15
CA ASN A 91 6.91 3.86 -5.36
C ASN A 91 7.78 4.24 -4.16
N GLN A 92 7.51 5.37 -3.51
CA GLN A 92 8.22 5.79 -2.30
C GLN A 92 7.89 4.87 -1.10
N HIS A 93 6.65 4.38 -0.93
CA HIS A 93 6.34 3.36 0.07
C HIS A 93 7.16 2.08 -0.15
N SER A 94 7.30 1.66 -1.41
CA SER A 94 8.12 0.49 -1.75
C SER A 94 9.61 0.75 -1.54
N GLU A 95 10.10 1.97 -1.80
CA GLU A 95 11.47 2.40 -1.54
C GLU A 95 11.79 2.33 -0.04
N ILE A 96 10.91 2.85 0.81
CA ILE A 96 11.03 2.74 2.27
C ILE A 96 11.19 1.26 2.67
N MET A 97 10.33 0.38 2.15
CA MET A 97 10.42 -1.06 2.42
C MET A 97 11.71 -1.70 1.89
N ASN A 98 12.24 -1.21 0.77
CA ASN A 98 13.54 -1.67 0.24
C ASN A 98 14.69 -1.27 1.17
N ILE A 99 14.71 -0.02 1.66
CA ILE A 99 15.71 0.48 2.62
C ILE A 99 15.65 -0.32 3.93
N MET A 100 14.46 -0.68 4.36
CA MET A 100 14.23 -1.55 5.53
C MET A 100 14.70 -3.00 5.32
N GLY A 101 15.06 -3.41 4.09
CA GLY A 101 15.43 -4.79 3.76
C GLY A 101 14.26 -5.78 3.73
N LEU A 102 13.01 -5.28 3.67
CA LEU A 102 11.81 -6.13 3.65
C LEU A 102 11.64 -6.85 2.31
N SER A 103 11.10 -8.08 2.34
CA SER A 103 10.90 -8.89 1.14
C SER A 103 10.01 -8.17 0.11
N ARG A 104 10.34 -8.37 -1.18
CA ARG A 104 9.56 -7.86 -2.31
C ARG A 104 8.45 -8.84 -2.67
N THR A 105 7.56 -9.07 -1.74
CA THR A 105 6.44 -10.01 -1.89
C THR A 105 5.20 -9.45 -1.23
N HIS A 106 4.05 -10.04 -1.50
CA HIS A 106 2.77 -9.71 -0.84
C HIS A 106 2.74 -10.02 0.66
N TYR A 107 3.79 -10.63 1.21
CA TYR A 107 3.96 -10.73 2.66
C TYR A 107 4.16 -9.35 3.28
N ASN A 108 5.06 -8.54 2.70
CA ASN A 108 5.23 -7.13 3.06
C ASN A 108 4.47 -6.26 2.05
N LYS A 109 3.14 -6.27 2.13
CA LYS A 109 2.26 -5.67 1.13
C LYS A 109 2.08 -4.16 1.28
N ILE A 110 1.82 -3.53 0.14
CA ILE A 110 1.21 -2.21 0.03
C ILE A 110 -0.22 -2.44 -0.43
N ASN A 111 -1.20 -2.21 0.44
CA ASN A 111 -2.60 -2.50 0.17
C ASN A 111 -3.37 -1.23 -0.19
N ILE A 112 -4.10 -1.21 -1.29
CA ILE A 112 -4.90 -0.05 -1.71
C ILE A 112 -6.28 -0.47 -2.21
N HIS A 113 -7.20 0.48 -2.25
CA HIS A 113 -8.47 0.34 -2.96
C HIS A 113 -8.35 0.76 -4.42
N ILE A 114 -9.32 0.37 -5.25
CA ILE A 114 -9.38 0.85 -6.66
C ILE A 114 -9.63 2.36 -6.70
N GLY A 115 -10.44 2.86 -5.77
CA GLY A 115 -10.94 4.22 -5.76
C GLY A 115 -12.34 4.34 -6.36
N GLY A 116 -12.72 5.54 -6.81
CA GLY A 116 -14.05 5.80 -7.36
C GLY A 116 -14.31 5.11 -8.70
N ALA A 117 -15.57 4.77 -8.96
CA ALA A 117 -15.99 4.17 -10.24
C ALA A 117 -16.04 5.17 -11.40
N TYR A 118 -16.11 6.46 -11.14
CA TYR A 118 -16.13 7.54 -12.14
C TYR A 118 -17.19 7.35 -13.25
N GLY A 119 -18.35 6.77 -12.91
CA GLY A 119 -19.45 6.50 -13.83
C GLY A 119 -19.30 5.23 -14.67
N ASP A 120 -18.12 4.63 -14.76
CA ASP A 120 -17.84 3.40 -15.50
C ASP A 120 -16.79 2.56 -14.77
N LYS A 121 -17.24 1.50 -14.11
CA LYS A 121 -16.39 0.56 -13.36
C LYS A 121 -15.37 -0.13 -14.26
N GLN A 122 -15.78 -0.59 -15.46
CA GLN A 122 -14.87 -1.31 -16.34
C GLN A 122 -13.76 -0.40 -16.86
N ALA A 123 -14.07 0.79 -17.30
CA ALA A 123 -13.07 1.76 -17.73
C ALA A 123 -12.12 2.16 -16.57
N THR A 124 -12.61 2.17 -15.32
CA THR A 124 -11.79 2.43 -14.15
C THR A 124 -10.81 1.29 -13.87
N LEU A 125 -11.25 0.04 -13.96
CA LEU A 125 -10.37 -1.14 -13.81
C LEU A 125 -9.30 -1.17 -14.92
N ASP A 126 -9.66 -0.86 -16.16
CA ASP A 126 -8.71 -0.84 -17.26
C ASP A 126 -7.67 0.29 -17.08
N ARG A 127 -8.08 1.49 -16.63
CA ARG A 127 -7.13 2.56 -16.26
C ARG A 127 -6.22 2.15 -15.11
N TRP A 128 -6.76 1.48 -14.09
CA TRP A 128 -6.00 0.98 -12.94
C TRP A 128 -4.90 0.01 -13.40
N ILE A 129 -5.23 -0.96 -14.25
CA ILE A 129 -4.26 -1.91 -14.82
C ILE A 129 -3.18 -1.19 -15.63
N ASN A 130 -3.58 -0.27 -16.52
CA ASN A 130 -2.63 0.49 -17.32
C ASN A 130 -1.66 1.31 -16.46
N ASN A 131 -2.13 1.86 -15.33
CA ASN A 131 -1.29 2.63 -14.43
C ASN A 131 -0.48 1.75 -13.46
N TYR A 132 -0.97 0.55 -13.10
CA TYR A 132 -0.19 -0.45 -12.37
C TYR A 132 1.12 -0.80 -13.09
N HIS A 133 1.10 -0.96 -14.40
CA HIS A 133 2.30 -1.26 -15.19
C HIS A 133 3.32 -0.10 -15.26
N LYS A 134 2.97 1.09 -14.79
CA LYS A 134 3.89 2.24 -14.65
C LYS A 134 4.59 2.28 -13.29
N LEU A 135 4.16 1.46 -12.33
CA LEU A 135 4.82 1.34 -11.03
C LEU A 135 6.17 0.65 -11.18
N ASN A 136 7.10 0.97 -10.27
CA ASN A 136 8.36 0.25 -10.17
C ASN A 136 8.11 -1.23 -9.88
N PHE A 137 9.00 -2.10 -10.35
CA PHE A 137 8.89 -3.55 -10.17
C PHE A 137 8.71 -3.95 -8.69
N SER A 138 9.50 -3.37 -7.78
CA SER A 138 9.38 -3.64 -6.34
C SER A 138 8.03 -3.22 -5.75
N THR A 139 7.36 -2.23 -6.33
CA THR A 139 6.00 -1.82 -5.94
C THR A 139 4.97 -2.80 -6.46
N GLN A 140 5.09 -3.23 -7.72
CA GLN A 140 4.21 -4.22 -8.33
C GLN A 140 4.21 -5.54 -7.53
N GLU A 141 5.39 -6.02 -7.11
CA GLU A 141 5.53 -7.25 -6.32
C GLU A 141 4.90 -7.20 -4.93
N ARG A 142 4.67 -5.99 -4.39
CA ARG A 142 4.07 -5.78 -3.06
C ARG A 142 2.61 -5.36 -3.11
N LEU A 143 2.13 -4.87 -4.27
CA LEU A 143 0.81 -4.27 -4.35
C LEU A 143 -0.29 -5.33 -4.21
N THR A 144 -1.27 -5.03 -3.37
CA THR A 144 -2.52 -5.77 -3.23
C THR A 144 -3.69 -4.81 -3.35
N VAL A 145 -4.84 -5.33 -3.74
CA VAL A 145 -6.07 -4.54 -3.85
C VAL A 145 -7.12 -5.06 -2.87
N GLU A 146 -7.85 -4.15 -2.23
CA GLU A 146 -8.86 -4.47 -1.23
C GLU A 146 -10.26 -4.13 -1.75
N ASN A 147 -11.28 -4.94 -1.40
CA ASN A 147 -12.66 -4.64 -1.70
C ASN A 147 -13.18 -3.45 -0.90
N ASP A 148 -14.16 -2.75 -1.46
CA ASP A 148 -14.75 -1.54 -0.89
C ASP A 148 -15.99 -1.82 -0.05
N ASP A 149 -16.40 -0.83 0.77
CA ASP A 149 -17.57 -0.85 1.64
C ASP A 149 -18.84 -0.23 1.02
N LYS A 150 -18.77 0.22 -0.23
CA LYS A 150 -19.91 0.87 -0.93
C LYS A 150 -20.31 0.08 -2.15
N ALA A 151 -21.60 -0.19 -2.31
CA ALA A 151 -22.15 -0.92 -3.46
C ALA A 151 -21.85 -0.24 -4.82
N SER A 152 -21.61 1.08 -4.84
CA SER A 152 -21.18 1.82 -6.03
C SER A 152 -19.72 1.63 -6.40
N MET A 153 -18.91 1.04 -5.51
CA MET A 153 -17.48 0.79 -5.68
C MET A 153 -17.22 -0.70 -6.02
N PHE A 154 -16.09 -1.26 -5.62
CA PHE A 154 -15.62 -2.55 -6.14
C PHE A 154 -15.72 -3.66 -5.10
N SER A 155 -16.58 -4.64 -5.37
CA SER A 155 -16.70 -5.88 -4.61
C SER A 155 -15.54 -6.84 -4.91
N VAL A 156 -15.37 -7.86 -4.06
CA VAL A 156 -14.39 -8.96 -4.30
C VAL A 156 -14.58 -9.60 -5.67
N LYS A 157 -15.84 -9.84 -6.09
CA LYS A 157 -16.14 -10.42 -7.41
C LYS A 157 -15.61 -9.55 -8.55
N GLU A 158 -15.83 -8.24 -8.48
CA GLU A 158 -15.36 -7.30 -9.51
C GLU A 158 -13.82 -7.20 -9.52
N LEU A 159 -13.17 -7.23 -8.34
CA LEU A 159 -11.72 -7.29 -8.24
C LEU A 159 -11.15 -8.58 -8.81
N TYR A 160 -11.80 -9.71 -8.54
CA TYR A 160 -11.37 -11.01 -9.05
C TYR A 160 -11.44 -11.06 -10.58
N GLU A 161 -12.57 -10.68 -11.17
CA GLU A 161 -12.77 -10.69 -12.62
C GLU A 161 -11.96 -9.57 -13.31
N GLY A 162 -11.90 -8.38 -12.73
CA GLY A 162 -11.34 -7.20 -13.37
C GLY A 162 -9.84 -6.99 -13.14
N ILE A 163 -9.26 -7.53 -12.05
CA ILE A 163 -7.85 -7.34 -11.70
C ILE A 163 -7.13 -8.69 -11.60
N TYR A 164 -7.54 -9.57 -10.66
CA TYR A 164 -6.79 -10.79 -10.40
C TYR A 164 -6.66 -11.69 -11.64
N LYS A 165 -7.75 -11.96 -12.33
CA LYS A 165 -7.71 -12.80 -13.55
C LYS A 165 -6.89 -12.20 -14.69
N LYS A 166 -6.79 -10.87 -14.75
CA LYS A 166 -6.09 -10.17 -15.85
C LYS A 166 -4.59 -10.05 -15.61
N ILE A 167 -4.17 -9.71 -14.38
CA ILE A 167 -2.78 -9.36 -14.08
C ILE A 167 -2.23 -10.02 -12.80
N GLY A 168 -3.00 -10.87 -12.11
CA GLY A 168 -2.54 -11.65 -10.97
C GLY A 168 -2.34 -10.87 -9.67
N VAL A 169 -2.72 -9.59 -9.57
CA VAL A 169 -2.59 -8.81 -8.33
C VAL A 169 -3.51 -9.40 -7.27
N PRO A 170 -2.98 -9.81 -6.10
CA PRO A 170 -3.78 -10.46 -5.07
C PRO A 170 -4.79 -9.52 -4.41
N ILE A 171 -5.89 -10.12 -3.98
CA ILE A 171 -6.98 -9.42 -3.30
C ILE A 171 -6.82 -9.60 -1.79
N VAL A 172 -6.94 -8.52 -1.04
CA VAL A 172 -7.17 -8.52 0.40
C VAL A 172 -8.67 -8.49 0.62
N PHE A 173 -9.19 -9.52 1.28
CA PHE A 173 -10.60 -9.61 1.60
C PHE A 173 -10.87 -8.92 2.95
N ASP A 174 -11.55 -7.77 2.91
CA ASP A 174 -12.11 -7.15 4.10
C ASP A 174 -13.53 -7.67 4.32
N PHE A 175 -13.75 -8.43 5.39
CA PHE A 175 -15.02 -9.01 5.76
C PHE A 175 -16.08 -7.97 6.12
N TYR A 176 -15.67 -6.86 6.71
CA TYR A 176 -16.59 -5.80 7.09
C TYR A 176 -17.07 -5.03 5.86
N HIS A 177 -16.17 -4.69 4.94
CA HIS A 177 -16.52 -4.07 3.66
C HIS A 177 -17.44 -4.97 2.84
N HIS A 178 -17.20 -6.28 2.85
CA HIS A 178 -18.01 -7.23 2.09
C HIS A 178 -19.47 -7.23 2.52
N LYS A 179 -19.80 -6.94 3.79
CA LYS A 179 -21.19 -6.82 4.26
C LYS A 179 -21.98 -5.74 3.54
N PHE A 180 -21.31 -4.70 3.05
CA PHE A 180 -21.95 -3.56 2.37
C PHE A 180 -21.80 -3.61 0.84
N CYS A 181 -20.81 -4.34 0.33
CA CYS A 181 -20.50 -4.47 -1.09
C CYS A 181 -20.21 -5.92 -1.46
N THR A 182 -21.25 -6.78 -1.40
CA THR A 182 -21.10 -8.24 -1.60
C THR A 182 -20.83 -8.65 -3.04
N GLY A 183 -21.21 -7.84 -4.03
CA GLY A 183 -21.20 -8.25 -5.45
C GLY A 183 -22.06 -9.48 -5.76
N GLY A 184 -23.00 -9.81 -4.88
CA GLY A 184 -23.85 -11.00 -4.99
C GLY A 184 -23.20 -12.30 -4.50
N LEU A 185 -22.09 -12.21 -3.79
CA LEU A 185 -21.42 -13.35 -3.15
C LEU A 185 -21.79 -13.45 -1.67
N THR A 186 -21.66 -14.67 -1.11
CA THR A 186 -21.72 -14.92 0.34
C THR A 186 -20.33 -14.88 0.96
N GLU A 187 -20.24 -14.83 2.30
CA GLU A 187 -18.96 -14.89 3.04
C GLU A 187 -18.34 -16.30 3.07
N GLN A 188 -19.01 -17.28 2.50
CA GLN A 188 -18.60 -18.70 2.44
C GLN A 188 -18.03 -19.06 1.07
#